data_7e2a7490b51feebb3bba4b8dbcb194c8
#
_entry.id   7e2a7490b51feebb3bba4b8dbcb194c8
#
_cell.length_a   1.000
_cell.length_b   1.000
_cell.length_c   1.000
_cell.angle_alpha   90.00
_cell.angle_beta   90.00
_cell.angle_gamma   90.00
#
_symmetry.space_group_name_H-M   'P 1'
#
loop_
_entity.id
_entity.type
_entity.pdbx_description
1 polymer ?
#
loop_
_entity_poly.entity_id
_entity_poly.type
_entity_poly.pdbx_seq_one_letter_code
_entity_poly.pdbx_strand_id
1 'polypeptide(L)'
;RNVERDRENVAALEADGWRVHVVWECELKKKTIDATLAKLLPELANELGKEIAPAASAPASTPTSEPKRYYLYVLECGDGTLYTGYTPDVEARLAQHRAGTGAKYTRGRGPLTLLASAEFPTKHDAMSAEYHFKRLTRDKKDALLAKAATSKEPFERILKETFAK
;
A
#
# COMPACT_ATOMS: atom_id res chain seq x y z
N ARG A 1 -17.85 17.75 -1.99
CA ARG A 1 -18.00 16.33 -1.59
C ARG A 1 -16.78 15.78 -0.85
N ASN A 2 -15.55 16.12 -1.29
CA ASN A 2 -14.34 15.72 -0.57
C ASN A 2 -14.09 16.58 0.68
N VAL A 3 -14.29 17.89 0.60
CA VAL A 3 -14.08 18.85 1.68
C VAL A 3 -14.98 18.57 2.90
N GLU A 4 -16.20 18.12 2.67
CA GLU A 4 -17.17 17.79 3.73
C GLU A 4 -16.72 16.52 4.49
N ARG A 5 -16.34 15.48 3.75
CA ARG A 5 -15.81 14.25 4.33
C ARG A 5 -14.48 14.49 5.08
N ASP A 6 -13.62 15.37 4.57
CA ASP A 6 -12.38 15.72 5.24
C ASP A 6 -12.63 16.44 6.56
N ARG A 7 -13.64 17.34 6.62
CA ARG A 7 -14.07 17.97 7.86
C ARG A 7 -14.65 16.98 8.88
N GLU A 8 -15.46 16.05 8.43
CA GLU A 8 -16.02 14.99 9.28
C GLU A 8 -14.91 14.11 9.86
N ASN A 9 -13.91 13.76 9.05
CA ASN A 9 -12.76 12.95 9.50
C ASN A 9 -11.89 13.72 10.51
N VAL A 10 -11.64 15.01 10.28
CA VAL A 10 -10.90 15.86 11.23
C VAL A 10 -11.66 15.94 12.55
N ALA A 11 -12.95 16.23 12.51
CA ALA A 11 -13.78 16.34 13.70
C ALA A 11 -13.84 15.01 14.50
N ALA A 12 -13.89 13.88 13.80
CA ALA A 12 -13.86 12.57 14.45
C ALA A 12 -12.53 12.31 15.15
N LEU A 13 -11.40 12.64 14.51
CA LEU A 13 -10.07 12.50 15.12
C LEU A 13 -9.91 13.42 16.34
N GLU A 14 -10.40 14.66 16.26
CA GLU A 14 -10.36 15.61 17.39
C GLU A 14 -11.22 15.13 18.55
N ALA A 15 -12.38 14.53 18.27
CA ALA A 15 -13.24 13.95 19.30
C ALA A 15 -12.58 12.75 20.00
N ASP A 16 -11.73 12.00 19.30
CA ASP A 16 -10.92 10.91 19.85
C ASP A 16 -9.64 11.41 20.58
N GLY A 17 -9.47 12.72 20.74
CA GLY A 17 -8.35 13.33 21.44
C GLY A 17 -7.10 13.56 20.60
N TRP A 18 -7.18 13.36 19.27
CA TRP A 18 -6.10 13.69 18.37
C TRP A 18 -6.07 15.19 18.04
N ARG A 19 -4.88 15.74 17.94
CA ARG A 19 -4.70 17.07 17.35
C ARG A 19 -4.38 16.93 15.88
N VAL A 20 -5.18 17.60 15.04
CA VAL A 20 -5.07 17.46 13.59
C VAL A 20 -4.52 18.74 12.99
N HIS A 21 -3.33 18.66 12.38
CA HIS A 21 -2.76 19.74 11.59
C HIS A 21 -2.91 19.41 10.10
N VAL A 22 -3.70 20.21 9.39
CA VAL A 22 -3.92 20.03 7.94
C VAL A 22 -2.93 20.92 7.19
N VAL A 23 -2.07 20.28 6.40
CA VAL A 23 -1.12 20.96 5.51
C VAL A 23 -1.48 20.62 4.07
N TRP A 24 -1.71 21.62 3.26
CA TRP A 24 -2.05 21.42 1.86
C TRP A 24 -0.80 21.21 1.00
N GLU A 25 -0.90 20.40 -0.04
CA GLU A 25 0.21 20.13 -0.98
C GLU A 25 0.82 21.42 -1.56
N CYS A 26 -0.01 22.45 -1.78
CA CYS A 26 0.46 23.74 -2.27
C CYS A 26 1.38 24.49 -1.27
N GLU A 27 1.26 24.20 0.02
CA GLU A 27 2.08 24.78 1.10
C GLU A 27 3.42 24.06 1.26
N LEU A 28 3.54 22.83 0.72
CA LEU A 28 4.77 22.03 0.71
C LEU A 28 5.63 22.24 -0.54
N LYS A 29 5.28 23.18 -1.41
CA LYS A 29 6.11 23.52 -2.56
C LYS A 29 7.43 24.17 -2.13
N LYS A 30 8.49 23.95 -2.92
CA LYS A 30 9.85 24.43 -2.63
C LYS A 30 9.95 25.92 -2.26
N LYS A 31 9.00 26.77 -2.68
CA LYS A 31 8.95 28.19 -2.37
C LYS A 31 8.21 28.55 -1.07
N THR A 32 7.38 27.66 -0.55
CA THR A 32 6.47 27.91 0.59
C THR A 32 6.74 27.00 1.78
N ILE A 33 7.52 25.94 1.58
CA ILE A 33 7.79 24.93 2.63
C ILE A 33 8.45 25.52 3.86
N ASP A 34 9.41 26.44 3.70
CA ASP A 34 10.12 27.07 4.83
C ASP A 34 9.18 27.91 5.69
N ALA A 35 8.26 28.64 5.06
CA ALA A 35 7.25 29.43 5.76
C ALA A 35 6.23 28.53 6.49
N THR A 36 5.83 27.43 5.87
CA THR A 36 4.91 26.45 6.47
C THR A 36 5.57 25.74 7.67
N LEU A 37 6.83 25.34 7.55
CA LEU A 37 7.59 24.75 8.65
C LEU A 37 7.83 25.73 9.79
N ALA A 38 8.18 26.99 9.49
CA ALA A 38 8.36 28.03 10.49
C ALA A 38 7.09 28.29 11.31
N LYS A 39 5.91 28.07 10.75
CA LYS A 39 4.63 28.17 11.44
C LYS A 39 4.32 26.93 12.29
N LEU A 40 4.54 25.73 11.74
CA LEU A 40 4.16 24.47 12.39
C LEU A 40 5.13 24.04 13.50
N LEU A 41 6.43 24.27 13.32
CA LEU A 41 7.45 23.82 14.29
C LEU A 41 7.28 24.43 15.69
N PRO A 42 6.97 25.73 15.87
CA PRO A 42 6.71 26.29 17.19
C PRO A 42 5.45 25.73 17.85
N GLU A 43 4.39 25.46 17.07
CA GLU A 43 3.15 24.87 17.58
C GLU A 43 3.42 23.45 18.10
N LEU A 44 4.10 22.62 17.31
CA LEU A 44 4.48 21.26 17.68
C LEU A 44 5.47 21.22 18.86
N ALA A 45 6.46 22.13 18.90
CA ALA A 45 7.43 22.21 20.00
C ALA A 45 6.77 22.61 21.33
N ASN A 46 5.82 23.53 21.29
CA ASN A 46 5.06 23.96 22.46
C ASN A 46 4.14 22.83 23.01
N GLU A 47 3.71 21.93 22.15
CA GLU A 47 2.89 20.78 22.51
C GLU A 47 3.72 19.63 23.09
N LEU A 48 4.91 19.37 22.53
CA LEU A 48 5.84 18.37 23.04
C LEU A 48 6.44 18.75 24.42
N GLY A 49 6.45 20.05 24.76
CA GLY A 49 6.89 20.55 26.08
C GLY A 49 5.83 20.48 27.18
N LYS A 50 4.58 20.22 26.86
CA LYS A 50 3.52 19.92 27.85
C LYS A 50 3.52 18.42 28.10
N GLU A 51 3.93 18.02 29.32
CA GLU A 51 3.88 16.63 29.81
C GLU A 51 2.63 15.92 29.30
N ILE A 52 2.84 14.88 28.52
CA ILE A 52 1.78 13.92 28.17
C ILE A 52 1.50 13.16 29.46
N ALA A 53 0.47 13.57 30.21
CA ALA A 53 -0.07 12.72 31.25
C ALA A 53 -0.39 11.36 30.64
N PRO A 54 -0.02 10.24 31.29
CA PRO A 54 -0.32 8.93 30.74
C PRO A 54 -1.82 8.79 30.63
N ALA A 55 -2.36 8.82 29.41
CA ALA A 55 -3.74 8.49 29.15
C ALA A 55 -3.98 7.05 29.59
N ALA A 56 -4.79 6.92 30.64
CA ALA A 56 -5.21 5.64 31.18
C ALA A 56 -5.86 4.80 30.10
N SER A 57 -5.27 3.62 29.89
CA SER A 57 -5.91 2.42 29.34
C SER A 57 -6.80 2.57 28.11
N ALA A 58 -6.20 2.81 26.95
CA ALA A 58 -6.70 2.11 25.76
C ALA A 58 -6.23 0.63 25.86
N PRO A 59 -7.08 -0.36 25.51
CA PRO A 59 -6.65 -1.75 25.57
C PRO A 59 -5.45 -1.91 24.65
N ALA A 60 -4.32 -2.27 25.23
CA ALA A 60 -3.12 -2.63 24.52
C ALA A 60 -3.41 -3.89 23.69
N SER A 61 -3.91 -3.69 22.49
CA SER A 61 -3.61 -4.62 21.42
C SER A 61 -2.14 -4.42 21.13
N THR A 62 -1.30 -5.20 21.81
CA THR A 62 0.10 -5.39 21.48
C THR A 62 0.18 -5.60 19.99
N PRO A 63 0.75 -4.69 19.19
CA PRO A 63 1.16 -5.07 17.88
C PRO A 63 2.35 -5.99 18.09
N THR A 64 2.15 -7.30 18.03
CA THR A 64 3.19 -8.21 17.60
C THR A 64 3.50 -7.74 16.18
N SER A 65 4.35 -6.73 16.07
CA SER A 65 4.75 -6.18 14.78
C SER A 65 5.75 -7.16 14.16
N GLU A 66 5.24 -8.27 13.65
CA GLU A 66 5.86 -8.90 12.50
C GLU A 66 6.10 -7.77 11.49
N PRO A 67 7.30 -7.64 10.92
CA PRO A 67 7.56 -6.60 9.94
C PRO A 67 6.50 -6.70 8.86
N LYS A 68 5.71 -5.64 8.67
CA LYS A 68 4.63 -5.62 7.68
C LYS A 68 5.22 -5.95 6.32
N ARG A 69 4.89 -7.12 5.79
CA ARG A 69 5.32 -7.59 4.49
C ARG A 69 4.29 -7.18 3.45
N TYR A 70 4.72 -6.91 2.26
CA TYR A 70 3.88 -6.56 1.13
C TYR A 70 4.17 -7.50 -0.02
N TYR A 71 3.13 -7.86 -0.75
CA TYR A 71 3.23 -8.86 -1.81
C TYR A 71 2.75 -8.26 -3.12
N LEU A 72 3.54 -8.42 -4.18
CA LEU A 72 3.02 -8.39 -5.54
C LEU A 72 2.41 -9.74 -5.82
N TYR A 73 1.25 -9.77 -6.46
CA TYR A 73 0.60 -11.00 -6.88
C TYR A 73 0.11 -10.89 -8.33
N VAL A 74 0.11 -12.02 -9.03
CA VAL A 74 -0.37 -12.13 -10.41
C VAL A 74 -1.46 -13.19 -10.46
N LEU A 75 -2.64 -12.79 -10.94
CA LEU A 75 -3.79 -13.67 -11.15
C LEU A 75 -3.99 -13.90 -12.64
N GLU A 76 -4.35 -15.13 -13.00
CA GLU A 76 -4.94 -15.44 -14.27
C GLU A 76 -6.46 -15.45 -14.14
N CYS A 77 -7.13 -14.78 -15.05
CA CYS A 77 -8.58 -14.76 -15.15
C CYS A 77 -9.06 -15.91 -16.04
N GLY A 78 -10.33 -16.30 -15.90
CA GLY A 78 -10.94 -17.37 -16.72
C GLY A 78 -10.91 -17.14 -18.22
N ASP A 79 -10.75 -15.89 -18.64
CA ASP A 79 -10.57 -15.50 -20.06
C ASP A 79 -9.07 -15.51 -20.51
N GLY A 80 -8.16 -16.03 -19.67
CA GLY A 80 -6.72 -16.08 -19.94
C GLY A 80 -5.99 -14.74 -19.77
N THR A 81 -6.67 -13.67 -19.32
CA THR A 81 -6.02 -12.39 -19.08
C THR A 81 -5.30 -12.38 -17.73
N LEU A 82 -4.22 -11.58 -17.63
CA LEU A 82 -3.46 -11.44 -16.39
C LEU A 82 -3.88 -10.16 -15.64
N TYR A 83 -4.11 -10.31 -14.35
CA TYR A 83 -4.27 -9.20 -13.43
C TYR A 83 -3.11 -9.18 -12.44
N THR A 84 -2.53 -8.01 -12.20
CA THR A 84 -1.44 -7.81 -11.24
C THR A 84 -1.84 -6.74 -10.23
N GLY A 85 -1.54 -6.98 -8.97
CA GLY A 85 -1.78 -6.06 -7.87
C GLY A 85 -0.77 -6.24 -6.74
N TYR A 86 -0.81 -5.36 -5.76
CA TYR A 86 -0.07 -5.52 -4.51
C TYR A 86 -1.03 -5.56 -3.32
N THR A 87 -0.61 -6.20 -2.23
CA THR A 87 -1.40 -6.33 -1.00
C THR A 87 -0.51 -6.70 0.18
N PRO A 88 -0.88 -6.37 1.42
CA PRO A 88 -0.23 -6.95 2.61
C PRO A 88 -0.67 -8.40 2.89
N ASP A 89 -1.79 -8.85 2.31
CA ASP A 89 -2.33 -10.20 2.52
C ASP A 89 -2.89 -10.74 1.20
N VAL A 90 -2.22 -11.74 0.64
CA VAL A 90 -2.57 -12.33 -0.67
C VAL A 90 -3.85 -13.15 -0.58
N GLU A 91 -4.03 -13.93 0.49
CA GLU A 91 -5.20 -14.81 0.62
C GLU A 91 -6.49 -14.01 0.82
N ALA A 92 -6.48 -13.04 1.73
CA ALA A 92 -7.61 -12.15 1.94
C ALA A 92 -7.94 -11.37 0.64
N ARG A 93 -6.92 -10.94 -0.10
CA ARG A 93 -7.11 -10.23 -1.36
C ARG A 93 -7.68 -11.11 -2.45
N LEU A 94 -7.22 -12.34 -2.55
CA LEU A 94 -7.74 -13.34 -3.50
C LEU A 94 -9.21 -13.69 -3.19
N ALA A 95 -9.55 -13.84 -1.91
CA ALA A 95 -10.94 -14.04 -1.48
C ALA A 95 -11.85 -12.87 -1.90
N GLN A 96 -11.39 -11.62 -1.74
CA GLN A 96 -12.12 -10.43 -2.20
C GLN A 96 -12.31 -10.44 -3.74
N HIS A 97 -11.30 -10.84 -4.50
CA HIS A 97 -11.41 -10.95 -5.95
C HIS A 97 -12.43 -12.01 -6.37
N ARG A 98 -12.41 -13.19 -5.72
CA ARG A 98 -13.37 -14.28 -5.97
C ARG A 98 -14.80 -13.91 -5.58
N ALA A 99 -14.96 -13.16 -4.49
CA ALA A 99 -16.26 -12.63 -4.06
C ALA A 99 -16.79 -11.48 -4.93
N GLY A 100 -16.02 -11.02 -5.92
CA GLY A 100 -16.41 -9.88 -6.77
C GLY A 100 -16.30 -8.51 -6.11
N THR A 101 -15.80 -8.43 -4.86
CA THR A 101 -15.58 -7.18 -4.11
C THR A 101 -14.18 -6.60 -4.34
N GLY A 102 -13.31 -7.32 -5.05
CA GLY A 102 -11.96 -6.89 -5.41
C GLY A 102 -11.92 -5.82 -6.50
N ALA A 103 -10.87 -5.83 -7.32
CA ALA A 103 -10.71 -4.86 -8.39
C ALA A 103 -11.81 -4.99 -9.46
N LYS A 104 -12.24 -3.86 -10.02
CA LYS A 104 -13.23 -3.82 -11.12
C LYS A 104 -12.85 -4.73 -12.29
N TYR A 105 -11.55 -4.82 -12.58
CA TYR A 105 -11.03 -5.61 -13.70
C TYR A 105 -11.31 -7.12 -13.57
N THR A 106 -11.28 -7.67 -12.37
CA THR A 106 -11.45 -9.11 -12.13
C THR A 106 -12.92 -9.54 -11.97
N ARG A 107 -13.86 -8.58 -11.89
CA ARG A 107 -15.28 -8.89 -11.74
C ARG A 107 -15.84 -9.57 -12.96
N GLY A 108 -16.48 -10.71 -12.77
CA GLY A 108 -17.07 -11.50 -13.86
C GLY A 108 -16.06 -12.24 -14.74
N ARG A 109 -14.77 -12.25 -14.37
CA ARG A 109 -13.71 -12.95 -15.12
C ARG A 109 -13.21 -14.20 -14.40
N GLY A 110 -14.05 -14.81 -13.57
CA GLY A 110 -13.71 -16.09 -12.92
C GLY A 110 -13.64 -17.27 -13.90
N PRO A 111 -12.98 -18.36 -13.54
CA PRO A 111 -12.22 -18.56 -12.29
C PRO A 111 -10.94 -17.73 -12.22
N LEU A 112 -10.51 -17.39 -10.98
CA LEU A 112 -9.28 -16.64 -10.75
C LEU A 112 -8.22 -17.56 -10.12
N THR A 113 -7.10 -17.71 -10.78
CA THR A 113 -5.98 -18.56 -10.35
C THR A 113 -4.78 -17.69 -9.99
N LEU A 114 -4.21 -17.90 -8.80
CA LEU A 114 -2.95 -17.26 -8.41
C LEU A 114 -1.78 -17.97 -9.13
N LEU A 115 -1.10 -17.24 -10.01
CA LEU A 115 0.04 -17.77 -10.75
C LEU A 115 1.37 -17.58 -10.00
N ALA A 116 1.56 -16.42 -9.39
CA ALA A 116 2.77 -16.09 -8.66
C ALA A 116 2.53 -15.01 -7.62
N SER A 117 3.34 -15.02 -6.55
CA SER A 117 3.44 -13.93 -5.59
C SER A 117 4.90 -13.68 -5.24
N ALA A 118 5.25 -12.41 -5.02
CA ALA A 118 6.58 -11.98 -4.63
C ALA A 118 6.48 -11.11 -3.38
N GLU A 119 7.29 -11.41 -2.37
CA GLU A 119 7.31 -10.69 -1.09
C GLU A 119 8.29 -9.52 -1.15
N PHE A 120 7.91 -8.39 -0.55
CA PHE A 120 8.72 -7.18 -0.45
C PHE A 120 8.70 -6.62 0.97
N PRO A 121 9.83 -6.09 1.45
CA PRO A 121 9.93 -5.55 2.80
C PRO A 121 9.15 -4.24 2.98
N THR A 122 8.93 -3.49 1.89
CA THR A 122 8.23 -2.21 1.93
C THR A 122 7.06 -2.15 0.95
N LYS A 123 6.06 -1.34 1.28
CA LYS A 123 4.95 -1.04 0.37
C LYS A 123 5.44 -0.40 -0.93
N HIS A 124 6.44 0.48 -0.83
CA HIS A 124 7.02 1.16 -1.97
C HIS A 124 7.61 0.16 -2.98
N ASP A 125 8.39 -0.82 -2.51
CA ASP A 125 9.01 -1.83 -3.37
C ASP A 125 7.96 -2.70 -4.06
N ALA A 126 6.91 -3.12 -3.34
CA ALA A 126 5.81 -3.87 -3.91
C ALA A 126 5.05 -3.09 -4.99
N MET A 127 4.80 -1.79 -4.76
CA MET A 127 4.15 -0.90 -5.74
C MET A 127 5.05 -0.64 -6.95
N SER A 128 6.35 -0.45 -6.74
CA SER A 128 7.33 -0.27 -7.82
C SER A 128 7.40 -1.52 -8.70
N ALA A 129 7.47 -2.70 -8.09
CA ALA A 129 7.46 -3.97 -8.81
C ALA A 129 6.15 -4.17 -9.60
N GLU A 130 4.99 -3.82 -9.02
CA GLU A 130 3.70 -3.85 -9.71
C GLU A 130 3.69 -2.95 -10.93
N TYR A 131 4.17 -1.71 -10.79
CA TYR A 131 4.24 -0.74 -11.87
C TYR A 131 5.11 -1.27 -13.02
N HIS A 132 6.31 -1.74 -12.74
CA HIS A 132 7.22 -2.27 -13.75
C HIS A 132 6.66 -3.53 -14.41
N PHE A 133 6.12 -4.47 -13.64
CA PHE A 133 5.51 -5.69 -14.17
C PHE A 133 4.32 -5.40 -15.09
N LYS A 134 3.45 -4.46 -14.75
CA LYS A 134 2.32 -4.06 -15.59
C LYS A 134 2.74 -3.55 -16.97
N ARG A 135 3.89 -2.88 -17.07
CA ARG A 135 4.42 -2.33 -18.32
C ARG A 135 5.07 -3.35 -19.24
N LEU A 136 5.34 -4.55 -18.76
CA LEU A 136 5.86 -5.63 -19.60
C LEU A 136 4.83 -6.06 -20.64
N THR A 137 5.32 -6.49 -21.81
CA THR A 137 4.49 -7.17 -22.82
C THR A 137 4.00 -8.50 -22.29
N ARG A 138 2.95 -9.05 -22.90
CA ARG A 138 2.37 -10.35 -22.50
C ARG A 138 3.43 -11.44 -22.50
N ASP A 139 4.21 -11.55 -23.57
CA ASP A 139 5.25 -12.59 -23.70
C ASP A 139 6.31 -12.52 -22.60
N LYS A 140 6.71 -11.29 -22.23
CA LYS A 140 7.66 -11.10 -21.12
C LYS A 140 7.07 -11.49 -19.77
N LYS A 141 5.80 -11.21 -19.54
CA LYS A 141 5.10 -11.63 -18.31
C LYS A 141 5.03 -13.16 -18.24
N ASP A 142 4.63 -13.80 -19.32
CA ASP A 142 4.51 -15.26 -19.40
C ASP A 142 5.89 -15.93 -19.22
N ALA A 143 6.96 -15.40 -19.82
CA ALA A 143 8.32 -15.88 -19.63
C ALA A 143 8.78 -15.77 -18.15
N LEU A 144 8.49 -14.67 -17.47
CA LEU A 144 8.82 -14.49 -16.05
C LEU A 144 8.02 -15.44 -15.14
N LEU A 145 6.73 -15.64 -15.44
CA LEU A 145 5.88 -16.57 -14.70
C LEU A 145 6.32 -18.00 -14.91
N ALA A 146 6.67 -18.39 -16.13
CA ALA A 146 7.24 -19.71 -16.43
C ALA A 146 8.57 -19.93 -15.70
N LYS A 147 9.45 -18.91 -15.67
CA LYS A 147 10.69 -18.97 -14.89
C LYS A 147 10.40 -19.14 -13.41
N ALA A 148 9.43 -18.42 -12.86
CA ALA A 148 9.02 -18.55 -11.46
C ALA A 148 8.46 -19.94 -11.11
N ALA A 149 7.73 -20.56 -12.03
CA ALA A 149 7.15 -21.89 -11.84
C ALA A 149 8.18 -23.02 -11.93
N THR A 150 9.25 -22.85 -12.73
CA THR A 150 10.26 -23.89 -12.97
C THR A 150 11.52 -23.71 -12.12
N SER A 151 11.84 -22.49 -11.72
CA SER A 151 13.02 -22.17 -10.92
C SER A 151 12.73 -22.36 -9.43
N LYS A 152 13.73 -22.79 -8.65
CA LYS A 152 13.67 -22.79 -7.18
C LYS A 152 13.89 -21.38 -6.59
N GLU A 153 14.10 -20.39 -7.45
CA GLU A 153 14.33 -19.00 -7.01
C GLU A 153 13.01 -18.31 -6.68
N PRO A 154 12.96 -17.51 -5.59
CA PRO A 154 11.78 -16.74 -5.27
C PRO A 154 11.46 -15.71 -6.37
N PHE A 155 10.20 -15.55 -6.70
CA PHE A 155 9.75 -14.66 -7.78
C PHE A 155 10.21 -13.20 -7.59
N GLU A 156 10.34 -12.77 -6.35
CA GLU A 156 10.93 -11.47 -5.99
C GLU A 156 12.33 -11.27 -6.60
N ARG A 157 13.20 -12.27 -6.51
CA ARG A 157 14.56 -12.21 -7.05
C ARG A 157 14.56 -12.11 -8.57
N ILE A 158 13.71 -12.89 -9.22
CA ILE A 158 13.52 -12.86 -10.68
C ILE A 158 13.09 -11.46 -11.13
N LEU A 159 12.18 -10.84 -10.40
CA LEU A 159 11.70 -9.48 -10.68
C LEU A 159 12.80 -8.44 -10.46
N LYS A 160 13.55 -8.52 -9.35
CA LYS A 160 14.65 -7.60 -9.06
C LYS A 160 15.74 -7.64 -10.14
N GLU A 161 16.14 -8.82 -10.58
CA GLU A 161 17.11 -8.99 -11.67
C GLU A 161 16.61 -8.42 -13.00
N THR A 162 15.31 -8.51 -13.26
CA THR A 162 14.69 -8.01 -14.49
C THR A 162 14.57 -6.49 -14.50
N PHE A 163 14.31 -5.87 -13.35
CA PHE A 163 14.06 -4.43 -13.23
C PHE A 163 15.30 -3.62 -12.84
N ALA A 164 16.40 -4.26 -12.45
CA ALA A 164 17.69 -3.61 -12.11
C ALA A 164 18.51 -3.16 -13.33
N LYS A 165 17.98 -3.34 -14.56
CA LYS A 165 18.67 -2.96 -15.82
C LYS A 165 18.19 -1.63 -16.36
#